data_70c83c437a630a4128c822da4dd5b1a4
#
_entry.id   70c83c437a630a4128c822da4dd5b1a4
#
_cell.length_a   1.000
_cell.length_b   1.000
_cell.length_c   1.000
_cell.angle_alpha   90.00
_cell.angle_beta   90.00
_cell.angle_gamma   90.00
#
_symmetry.space_group_name_H-M   'P 1'
#
loop_
_entity.id
_entity.type
_entity.pdbx_description
1 polymer ?
#
loop_
_entity_poly.entity_id
_entity_poly.type
_entity_poly.pdbx_seq_one_letter_code
_entity_poly.pdbx_strand_id
1 'polypeptide(L)'
;MNTIKNRPKPNDKIYTPPKVVDIMLKFCDYKEGDLVLECCKGKGAIYDKLSEPKQYCEIDEGLDFFNHHKKVDIIISNPPYSILDNWFKHTYTLCNKFCYIIGMYSLTPKRVEVMNENGFYITKMLLTKIPSWFQRSYIIVCEKLEQEPETIIFKSINLGNKCLYCGQPCGGMRGKNIKHCKRKANETICRY
;
A
#
# COMPACT_ATOMS: atom_id res chain seq x y z
N MET A 1 15.07 -21.25 -4.66
CA MET A 1 15.61 -20.47 -5.81
C MET A 1 14.62 -19.35 -6.10
N ASN A 2 14.96 -18.14 -5.71
CA ASN A 2 14.13 -16.96 -6.00
C ASN A 2 14.29 -16.60 -7.48
N THR A 3 13.31 -16.96 -8.25
CA THR A 3 13.29 -16.65 -9.66
C THR A 3 13.09 -15.13 -9.85
N ILE A 4 13.75 -14.59 -10.85
CA ILE A 4 13.67 -13.19 -11.32
C ILE A 4 12.21 -12.65 -11.41
N LYS A 5 11.21 -13.52 -11.46
CA LYS A 5 9.77 -13.22 -11.52
C LYS A 5 9.21 -12.51 -10.27
N ASN A 6 9.87 -12.58 -9.12
CA ASN A 6 9.40 -12.00 -7.86
C ASN A 6 10.07 -10.67 -7.51
N ARG A 7 10.91 -10.11 -8.38
CA ARG A 7 11.55 -8.82 -8.12
C ARG A 7 10.69 -7.66 -8.61
N PRO A 8 10.45 -6.65 -7.77
CA PRO A 8 9.77 -5.42 -8.19
C PRO A 8 10.52 -4.74 -9.33
N LYS A 9 9.78 -4.08 -10.22
CA LYS A 9 10.37 -3.23 -11.25
C LYS A 9 10.94 -1.95 -10.61
N PRO A 10 11.95 -1.29 -11.20
CA PRO A 10 12.50 -0.04 -10.67
C PRO A 10 11.43 1.06 -10.45
N ASN A 11 10.36 1.06 -11.24
CA ASN A 11 9.27 2.03 -11.16
C ASN A 11 8.28 1.78 -10.01
N ASP A 12 8.39 0.65 -9.29
CA ASP A 12 7.52 0.31 -8.15
C ASP A 12 7.92 1.02 -6.85
N LYS A 13 9.06 1.72 -6.82
CA LYS A 13 9.48 2.48 -5.62
C LYS A 13 8.69 3.79 -5.49
N ILE A 14 7.45 3.67 -5.02
CA ILE A 14 6.55 4.80 -4.79
C ILE A 14 6.34 4.98 -3.29
N TYR A 15 6.82 6.09 -2.75
CA TYR A 15 6.70 6.38 -1.32
C TYR A 15 5.32 6.97 -0.98
N THR A 16 4.74 6.48 0.11
CA THR A 16 3.42 6.93 0.57
C THR A 16 3.54 8.26 1.32
N PRO A 17 2.79 9.31 0.93
CA PRO A 17 2.82 10.58 1.65
C PRO A 17 2.31 10.43 3.09
N PRO A 18 2.88 11.15 4.08
CA PRO A 18 2.51 11.02 5.50
C PRO A 18 1.02 11.20 5.78
N LYS A 19 0.35 12.14 5.08
CA LYS A 19 -1.11 12.35 5.20
C LYS A 19 -1.91 11.15 4.70
N VAL A 20 -1.42 10.45 3.68
CA VAL A 20 -2.07 9.24 3.15
C VAL A 20 -1.90 8.09 4.13
N VAL A 21 -0.74 8.00 4.78
CA VAL A 21 -0.50 7.03 5.85
C VAL A 21 -1.51 7.23 7.00
N ASP A 22 -1.71 8.47 7.47
CA ASP A 22 -2.68 8.77 8.53
C ASP A 22 -4.10 8.31 8.14
N ILE A 23 -4.47 8.52 6.88
CA ILE A 23 -5.75 8.05 6.35
C ILE A 23 -5.81 6.52 6.31
N MET A 24 -4.74 5.85 5.86
CA MET A 24 -4.67 4.39 5.83
C MET A 24 -4.85 3.78 7.22
N LEU A 25 -4.07 4.26 8.20
CA LEU A 25 -4.09 3.73 9.57
C LEU A 25 -5.46 3.92 10.21
N LYS A 26 -6.06 5.11 10.07
CA LYS A 26 -7.41 5.38 10.56
C LYS A 26 -8.48 4.55 9.85
N PHE A 27 -8.34 4.30 8.53
CA PHE A 27 -9.31 3.54 7.75
C PHE A 27 -9.21 2.04 7.98
N CYS A 28 -7.99 1.56 8.20
CA CYS A 28 -7.68 0.16 8.49
C CYS A 28 -8.27 -0.28 9.83
N ASP A 29 -8.30 0.63 10.80
CA ASP A 29 -8.88 0.38 12.13
C ASP A 29 -8.24 -0.88 12.77
N TYR A 30 -6.90 -0.93 12.81
CA TYR A 30 -6.16 -1.95 13.53
C TYR A 30 -6.15 -1.64 15.03
N LYS A 31 -6.03 -2.67 15.85
CA LYS A 31 -6.13 -2.55 17.30
C LYS A 31 -4.75 -2.34 17.93
N GLU A 32 -4.73 -1.65 19.06
CA GLU A 32 -3.54 -1.62 19.90
C GLU A 32 -3.20 -3.04 20.39
N GLY A 33 -1.93 -3.41 20.25
CA GLY A 33 -1.46 -4.76 20.56
C GLY A 33 -1.46 -5.73 19.37
N ASP A 34 -2.10 -5.40 18.24
CA ASP A 34 -1.95 -6.18 17.01
C ASP A 34 -0.49 -6.22 16.58
N LEU A 35 0.04 -7.40 16.26
CA LEU A 35 1.34 -7.53 15.61
C LEU A 35 1.22 -7.12 14.14
N VAL A 36 1.74 -5.96 13.80
CA VAL A 36 1.64 -5.38 12.47
C VAL A 36 2.91 -5.64 11.66
N LEU A 37 2.76 -6.10 10.41
CA LEU A 37 3.86 -6.19 9.45
C LEU A 37 3.72 -5.12 8.37
N GLU A 38 4.75 -4.30 8.16
CA GLU A 38 4.93 -3.56 6.92
C GLU A 38 5.83 -4.34 5.97
N CYS A 39 5.28 -4.85 4.89
CA CYS A 39 5.97 -5.80 4.03
C CYS A 39 6.88 -5.18 2.94
N CYS A 40 6.98 -3.85 2.88
CA CYS A 40 7.94 -3.11 2.04
C CYS A 40 8.15 -1.69 2.62
N LYS A 41 8.96 -1.62 3.65
CA LYS A 41 9.13 -0.42 4.49
C LYS A 41 9.57 0.83 3.72
N GLY A 42 10.40 0.66 2.71
CA GLY A 42 10.98 1.78 1.98
C GLY A 42 11.69 2.75 2.93
N LYS A 43 11.22 4.00 2.96
CA LYS A 43 11.75 5.04 3.89
C LYS A 43 11.02 5.09 5.24
N GLY A 44 10.22 4.09 5.59
CA GLY A 44 9.57 3.99 6.89
C GLY A 44 8.28 4.80 7.04
N ALA A 45 7.74 5.38 5.96
CA ALA A 45 6.59 6.28 6.06
C ALA A 45 5.36 5.68 6.78
N ILE A 46 5.11 4.38 6.59
CA ILE A 46 4.07 3.63 7.31
C ILE A 46 4.65 3.11 8.62
N TYR A 47 5.79 2.41 8.56
CA TYR A 47 6.40 1.74 9.71
C TYR A 47 6.60 2.65 10.92
N ASP A 48 7.10 3.88 10.71
CA ASP A 48 7.39 4.82 11.78
C ASP A 48 6.12 5.29 12.54
N LYS A 49 4.95 5.15 11.91
CA LYS A 49 3.64 5.51 12.49
C LYS A 49 2.87 4.34 13.10
N LEU A 50 3.35 3.11 12.92
CA LEU A 50 2.74 1.93 13.53
C LEU A 50 3.07 1.87 15.03
N SER A 51 2.08 1.42 15.83
CA SER A 51 2.28 1.08 17.24
C SER A 51 3.05 -0.25 17.36
N GLU A 52 3.70 -0.47 18.50
CA GLU A 52 4.25 -1.77 18.86
C GLU A 52 3.13 -2.75 19.29
N PRO A 53 3.27 -4.07 19.04
CA PRO A 53 4.41 -4.72 18.36
C PRO A 53 4.34 -4.60 16.84
N LYS A 54 5.48 -4.34 16.20
CA LYS A 54 5.56 -4.22 14.73
C LYS A 54 6.80 -4.88 14.14
N GLN A 55 6.69 -5.31 12.88
CA GLN A 55 7.76 -5.89 12.09
C GLN A 55 7.79 -5.25 10.70
N TYR A 56 8.89 -5.41 9.97
CA TYR A 56 8.97 -4.98 8.59
C TYR A 56 9.79 -5.93 7.71
N CYS A 57 9.55 -5.82 6.41
CA CYS A 57 10.42 -6.33 5.35
C CYS A 57 10.88 -5.15 4.50
N GLU A 58 12.10 -5.20 4.00
CA GLU A 58 12.66 -4.25 3.03
C GLU A 58 13.77 -4.93 2.23
N ILE A 59 13.55 -5.08 0.94
CA ILE A 59 14.46 -5.84 0.07
C ILE A 59 15.84 -5.17 -0.05
N ASP A 60 15.89 -3.84 0.01
CA ASP A 60 17.15 -3.09 -0.02
C ASP A 60 17.98 -3.29 1.29
N GLU A 61 17.34 -3.74 2.37
CA GLU A 61 17.99 -4.12 3.65
C GLU A 61 18.21 -5.64 3.77
N GLY A 62 17.95 -6.41 2.71
CA GLY A 62 18.11 -7.88 2.69
C GLY A 62 16.94 -8.64 3.34
N LEU A 63 15.88 -7.95 3.75
CA LEU A 63 14.68 -8.53 4.36
C LEU A 63 13.58 -8.71 3.31
N ASP A 64 13.72 -9.73 2.46
CA ASP A 64 12.74 -10.02 1.41
C ASP A 64 11.42 -10.52 2.02
N PHE A 65 10.31 -9.89 1.63
CA PHE A 65 8.97 -10.26 2.07
C PHE A 65 8.64 -11.74 1.81
N PHE A 66 9.07 -12.28 0.67
CA PHE A 66 8.82 -13.69 0.34
C PHE A 66 9.59 -14.69 1.22
N ASN A 67 10.57 -14.23 1.99
CA ASN A 67 11.28 -15.03 2.99
C ASN A 67 10.71 -14.87 4.41
N HIS A 68 9.70 -14.02 4.58
CA HIS A 68 9.00 -13.87 5.86
C HIS A 68 7.93 -14.96 5.97
N HIS A 69 7.99 -15.76 7.04
CA HIS A 69 7.06 -16.89 7.25
C HIS A 69 6.33 -16.84 8.59
N LYS A 70 6.63 -15.85 9.43
CA LYS A 70 5.94 -15.67 10.72
C LYS A 70 4.55 -15.10 10.50
N LYS A 71 3.56 -15.65 11.21
CA LYS A 71 2.21 -15.10 11.23
C LYS A 71 2.19 -13.75 11.94
N VAL A 72 1.33 -12.88 11.47
CA VAL A 72 1.05 -11.56 12.05
C VAL A 72 -0.46 -11.35 12.10
N ASP A 73 -0.93 -10.42 12.94
CA ASP A 73 -2.36 -10.14 13.04
C ASP A 73 -2.84 -9.35 11.81
N ILE A 74 -2.02 -8.41 11.33
CA ILE A 74 -2.36 -7.58 10.19
C ILE A 74 -1.13 -7.16 9.38
N ILE A 75 -1.30 -7.03 8.06
CA ILE A 75 -0.31 -6.43 7.17
C ILE A 75 -0.83 -5.07 6.69
N ILE A 76 -0.03 -4.00 6.84
CA ILE A 76 -0.35 -2.65 6.36
C ILE A 76 0.79 -2.16 5.48
N SER A 77 0.54 -1.93 4.18
CA SER A 77 1.63 -1.59 3.26
C SER A 77 1.17 -0.94 1.95
N ASN A 78 2.15 -0.43 1.21
CA ASN A 78 2.04 -0.03 -0.19
C ASN A 78 2.87 -1.01 -1.05
N PRO A 79 2.29 -2.14 -1.47
CA PRO A 79 3.03 -3.21 -2.14
C PRO A 79 3.51 -2.81 -3.55
N PRO A 80 4.56 -3.46 -4.08
CA PRO A 80 5.01 -3.26 -5.45
C PRO A 80 3.98 -3.78 -6.46
N TYR A 81 3.49 -2.89 -7.35
CA TYR A 81 2.34 -3.20 -8.21
C TYR A 81 2.67 -4.20 -9.33
N SER A 82 3.93 -4.30 -9.75
CA SER A 82 4.32 -5.20 -10.83
C SER A 82 4.28 -6.69 -10.48
N ILE A 83 4.24 -7.03 -9.19
CA ILE A 83 4.26 -8.41 -8.68
C ILE A 83 3.09 -8.72 -7.73
N LEU A 84 2.00 -7.95 -7.81
CA LEU A 84 0.87 -8.02 -6.88
C LEU A 84 0.26 -9.42 -6.77
N ASP A 85 0.19 -10.21 -7.85
CA ASP A 85 -0.41 -11.55 -7.81
C ASP A 85 0.35 -12.48 -6.85
N ASN A 86 1.68 -12.47 -6.92
CA ASN A 86 2.51 -13.26 -6.00
C ASN A 86 2.51 -12.64 -4.59
N TRP A 87 2.44 -11.31 -4.52
CA TRP A 87 2.37 -10.59 -3.25
C TRP A 87 1.13 -10.97 -2.46
N PHE A 88 -0.04 -10.94 -3.08
CA PHE A 88 -1.29 -11.35 -2.45
C PHE A 88 -1.26 -12.82 -2.01
N LYS A 89 -0.80 -13.73 -2.88
CA LYS A 89 -0.67 -15.16 -2.53
C LYS A 89 0.18 -15.37 -1.27
N HIS A 90 1.29 -14.63 -1.14
CA HIS A 90 2.13 -14.73 0.04
C HIS A 90 1.46 -14.09 1.26
N THR A 91 0.80 -12.94 1.10
CA THR A 91 0.00 -12.28 2.14
C THR A 91 -1.02 -13.22 2.78
N TYR A 92 -1.76 -14.00 1.98
CA TYR A 92 -2.76 -14.95 2.47
C TYR A 92 -2.19 -16.04 3.39
N THR A 93 -0.89 -16.31 3.27
CA THR A 93 -0.22 -17.28 4.15
C THR A 93 0.19 -16.70 5.50
N LEU A 94 0.18 -15.38 5.69
CA LEU A 94 0.79 -14.70 6.83
C LEU A 94 -0.20 -14.10 7.82
N CYS A 95 -1.38 -13.67 7.35
CA CYS A 95 -2.34 -12.94 8.21
C CYS A 95 -3.78 -13.31 7.87
N ASN A 96 -4.70 -12.85 8.69
CA ASN A 96 -6.14 -12.91 8.40
C ASN A 96 -6.73 -11.54 8.03
N LYS A 97 -5.93 -10.48 8.11
CA LYS A 97 -6.33 -9.12 7.74
C LYS A 97 -5.18 -8.38 7.08
N PHE A 98 -5.46 -7.61 6.03
CA PHE A 98 -4.48 -6.70 5.46
C PHE A 98 -5.11 -5.40 4.97
N CYS A 99 -4.33 -4.32 4.99
CA CYS A 99 -4.68 -3.02 4.45
C CYS A 99 -3.62 -2.58 3.44
N TYR A 100 -4.00 -2.50 2.18
CA TYR A 100 -3.10 -2.10 1.11
C TYR A 100 -3.58 -0.85 0.40
N ILE A 101 -2.62 0.00 0.02
CA ILE A 101 -2.87 1.03 -0.99
C ILE A 101 -2.41 0.51 -2.34
N ILE A 102 -3.32 0.47 -3.31
CA ILE A 102 -3.07 -0.05 -4.66
C ILE A 102 -3.59 0.91 -5.72
N GLY A 103 -3.00 0.88 -6.91
CA GLY A 103 -3.53 1.61 -8.06
C GLY A 103 -4.89 1.08 -8.48
N MET A 104 -5.80 1.95 -8.93
CA MET A 104 -7.17 1.52 -9.26
C MET A 104 -7.22 0.45 -10.38
N TYR A 105 -6.27 0.48 -11.32
CA TYR A 105 -6.17 -0.55 -12.36
C TYR A 105 -5.52 -1.85 -11.88
N SER A 106 -5.00 -1.87 -10.67
CA SER A 106 -4.42 -3.07 -10.07
C SER A 106 -5.46 -4.02 -9.47
N LEU A 107 -6.66 -3.51 -9.17
CA LEU A 107 -7.78 -4.33 -8.68
C LEU A 107 -8.59 -4.84 -9.88
N THR A 108 -8.19 -5.98 -10.43
CA THR A 108 -8.86 -6.63 -11.54
C THR A 108 -9.88 -7.66 -11.06
N PRO A 109 -10.94 -7.98 -11.85
CA PRO A 109 -11.89 -9.04 -11.49
C PRO A 109 -11.21 -10.36 -11.14
N LYS A 110 -10.19 -10.78 -11.92
CA LYS A 110 -9.44 -12.03 -11.64
C LYS A 110 -8.71 -11.99 -10.30
N ARG A 111 -8.16 -10.85 -9.87
CA ARG A 111 -7.51 -10.73 -8.55
C ARG A 111 -8.53 -10.83 -7.42
N VAL A 112 -9.70 -10.23 -7.59
CA VAL A 112 -10.79 -10.32 -6.60
C VAL A 112 -11.26 -11.77 -6.50
N GLU A 113 -11.47 -12.46 -7.63
CA GLU A 113 -11.83 -13.87 -7.66
C GLU A 113 -10.81 -14.75 -6.90
N VAL A 114 -9.52 -14.63 -7.24
CA VAL A 114 -8.45 -15.38 -6.54
C VAL A 114 -8.39 -15.04 -5.05
N MET A 115 -8.64 -13.79 -4.68
CA MET A 115 -8.70 -13.36 -3.28
C MET A 115 -9.87 -14.06 -2.56
N ASN A 116 -11.06 -14.08 -3.16
CA ASN A 116 -12.25 -14.74 -2.61
C ASN A 116 -12.06 -16.26 -2.52
N GLU A 117 -11.43 -16.90 -3.52
CA GLU A 117 -11.06 -18.33 -3.50
C GLU A 117 -10.15 -18.68 -2.31
N ASN A 118 -9.37 -17.71 -1.80
CA ASN A 118 -8.52 -17.88 -0.61
C ASN A 118 -9.23 -17.45 0.69
N GLY A 119 -10.54 -17.15 0.63
CA GLY A 119 -11.36 -16.75 1.77
C GLY A 119 -11.16 -15.31 2.22
N PHE A 120 -10.47 -14.48 1.42
CA PHE A 120 -10.29 -13.06 1.71
C PHE A 120 -11.29 -12.22 0.91
N TYR A 121 -11.98 -11.35 1.61
CA TYR A 121 -12.97 -10.45 1.03
C TYR A 121 -12.63 -9.00 1.34
N ILE A 122 -12.94 -8.10 0.41
CA ILE A 122 -12.81 -6.66 0.65
C ILE A 122 -13.94 -6.24 1.58
N THR A 123 -13.61 -5.80 2.79
CA THR A 123 -14.60 -5.30 3.76
C THR A 123 -14.71 -3.80 3.76
N LYS A 124 -13.61 -3.09 3.41
CA LYS A 124 -13.59 -1.63 3.29
C LYS A 124 -12.80 -1.21 2.05
N MET A 125 -13.29 -0.20 1.34
CA MET A 125 -12.62 0.39 0.18
C MET A 125 -12.72 1.91 0.23
N LEU A 126 -11.58 2.60 0.10
CA LEU A 126 -11.53 4.05 0.01
C LEU A 126 -10.88 4.47 -1.30
N LEU A 127 -11.65 5.16 -2.14
CA LEU A 127 -11.15 5.75 -3.39
C LEU A 127 -10.48 7.09 -3.09
N THR A 128 -9.26 7.27 -3.54
CA THR A 128 -8.54 8.54 -3.43
C THR A 128 -7.74 8.86 -4.68
N LYS A 129 -7.44 10.14 -4.88
CA LYS A 129 -6.44 10.60 -5.82
C LYS A 129 -5.33 11.30 -5.05
N ILE A 130 -4.15 10.72 -5.08
CA ILE A 130 -2.96 11.31 -4.48
C ILE A 130 -2.36 12.26 -5.53
N PRO A 131 -2.22 13.57 -5.23
CA PRO A 131 -1.86 14.57 -6.23
C PRO A 131 -0.55 14.32 -6.97
N SER A 132 0.41 13.68 -6.31
CA SER A 132 1.73 13.35 -6.88
C SER A 132 1.77 11.99 -7.61
N TRP A 133 0.69 11.21 -7.57
CA TRP A 133 0.64 9.89 -8.19
C TRP A 133 -0.06 9.94 -9.54
N PHE A 134 0.38 9.07 -10.45
CA PHE A 134 -0.11 8.99 -11.81
C PHE A 134 -1.61 8.68 -11.90
N GLN A 135 -2.10 7.75 -11.08
CA GLN A 135 -3.46 7.24 -11.13
C GLN A 135 -4.20 7.44 -9.80
N ARG A 136 -5.52 7.24 -9.83
CA ARG A 136 -6.30 7.08 -8.61
C ARG A 136 -5.88 5.80 -7.91
N SER A 137 -6.06 5.77 -6.60
CA SER A 137 -5.71 4.64 -5.77
C SER A 137 -6.89 4.21 -4.91
N TYR A 138 -6.92 2.93 -4.59
CA TYR A 138 -7.75 2.39 -3.54
C TYR A 138 -6.89 2.11 -2.31
N ILE A 139 -7.41 2.46 -1.14
CA ILE A 139 -7.00 1.85 0.12
C ILE A 139 -8.05 0.77 0.37
N ILE A 140 -7.62 -0.50 0.34
CA ILE A 140 -8.48 -1.65 0.58
C ILE A 140 -8.15 -2.27 1.93
N VAL A 141 -9.18 -2.66 2.67
CA VAL A 141 -9.06 -3.55 3.82
C VAL A 141 -9.71 -4.86 3.44
N CYS A 142 -8.94 -5.93 3.56
CA CYS A 142 -9.38 -7.28 3.27
C CYS A 142 -9.24 -8.14 4.52
N GLU A 143 -10.25 -8.95 4.77
CA GLU A 143 -10.31 -9.83 5.93
C GLU A 143 -10.66 -11.25 5.49
N LYS A 144 -10.09 -12.23 6.18
CA LYS A 144 -10.42 -13.64 5.97
C LYS A 144 -11.74 -13.94 6.67
N LEU A 145 -12.75 -14.28 5.89
CA LEU A 145 -14.11 -14.57 6.37
C LEU A 145 -14.57 -15.94 5.86
N GLU A 146 -15.52 -16.54 6.55
CA GLU A 146 -16.12 -17.82 6.13
C GLU A 146 -16.99 -17.68 4.88
N GLN A 147 -17.55 -16.48 4.67
CA GLN A 147 -18.39 -16.16 3.51
C GLN A 147 -18.23 -14.69 3.09
N GLU A 148 -18.63 -14.39 1.88
CA GLU A 148 -18.63 -13.03 1.36
C GLU A 148 -19.54 -12.11 2.20
N PRO A 149 -19.06 -10.92 2.61
CA PRO A 149 -19.87 -9.99 3.38
C PRO A 149 -21.01 -9.43 2.50
N GLU A 150 -22.21 -9.31 3.07
CA GLU A 150 -23.38 -8.72 2.37
C GLU A 150 -23.14 -7.26 1.95
N THR A 151 -22.31 -6.55 2.69
CA THR A 151 -22.00 -5.14 2.44
C THR A 151 -20.52 -4.84 2.63
N ILE A 152 -20.02 -3.88 1.86
CA ILE A 152 -18.68 -3.31 2.04
C ILE A 152 -18.77 -1.83 2.41
N ILE A 153 -17.84 -1.34 3.21
CA ILE A 153 -17.72 0.09 3.49
C ILE A 153 -16.99 0.76 2.32
N PHE A 154 -17.72 1.50 1.49
CA PHE A 154 -17.11 2.30 0.42
C PHE A 154 -17.08 3.77 0.80
N LYS A 155 -15.90 4.40 0.68
CA LYS A 155 -15.70 5.84 0.88
C LYS A 155 -14.86 6.44 -0.24
N SER A 156 -14.94 7.75 -0.40
CA SER A 156 -14.03 8.50 -1.27
C SER A 156 -13.51 9.74 -0.54
N ILE A 157 -12.27 10.13 -0.86
CA ILE A 157 -11.66 11.33 -0.32
C ILE A 157 -10.93 12.10 -1.41
N ASN A 158 -11.16 13.41 -1.45
CA ASN A 158 -10.43 14.32 -2.31
C ASN A 158 -9.30 14.99 -1.52
N LEU A 159 -8.07 14.70 -1.88
CA LEU A 159 -6.87 15.28 -1.25
C LEU A 159 -6.45 16.63 -1.87
N GLY A 160 -7.27 17.16 -2.79
CA GLY A 160 -6.99 18.41 -3.50
C GLY A 160 -5.91 18.25 -4.58
N ASN A 161 -5.39 19.40 -5.04
CA ASN A 161 -4.41 19.44 -6.13
C ASN A 161 -3.01 19.89 -5.66
N LYS A 162 -2.79 19.99 -4.35
CA LYS A 162 -1.51 20.37 -3.77
C LYS A 162 -0.68 19.12 -3.43
N CYS A 163 0.62 19.20 -3.67
CA CYS A 163 1.55 18.15 -3.28
C CYS A 163 1.48 17.90 -1.77
N LEU A 164 1.30 16.66 -1.37
CA LEU A 164 1.18 16.27 0.04
C LEU A 164 2.51 16.29 0.80
N TYR A 165 3.63 16.47 0.07
CA TYR A 165 4.97 16.62 0.65
C TYR A 165 5.38 18.09 0.81
N CYS A 166 5.09 18.94 -0.18
CA CYS A 166 5.58 20.31 -0.19
C CYS A 166 4.47 21.38 -0.20
N GLY A 167 3.20 20.99 -0.25
CA GLY A 167 2.04 21.90 -0.24
C GLY A 167 1.82 22.71 -1.53
N GLN A 168 2.73 22.62 -2.52
CA GLN A 168 2.63 23.37 -3.76
C GLN A 168 1.64 22.70 -4.74
N PRO A 169 1.01 23.45 -5.66
CA PRO A 169 0.15 22.87 -6.68
C PRO A 169 0.89 21.81 -7.49
N CYS A 170 0.35 20.60 -7.55
CA CYS A 170 0.81 19.56 -8.46
C CYS A 170 0.22 19.85 -9.83
N GLY A 171 1.06 20.31 -10.78
CA GLY A 171 0.67 20.34 -12.18
C GLY A 171 0.33 18.93 -12.64
N GLY A 172 -0.86 18.75 -13.24
CA GLY A 172 -1.18 17.49 -13.91
C GLY A 172 -0.08 17.17 -14.93
N MET A 173 -0.01 15.89 -15.39
CA MET A 173 1.05 15.34 -16.25
C MET A 173 1.46 16.12 -17.52
N ARG A 174 0.89 17.28 -17.77
CA ARG A 174 1.26 18.16 -18.87
C ARG A 174 2.25 19.24 -18.44
N GLY A 175 3.41 18.81 -18.00
CA GLY A 175 4.65 19.57 -18.14
C GLY A 175 4.88 20.76 -17.21
N LYS A 176 6.11 21.07 -17.05
CA LYS A 176 6.79 22.30 -16.61
C LYS A 176 7.02 22.54 -15.12
N ASN A 177 6.33 21.88 -14.16
CA ASN A 177 6.56 22.14 -12.72
C ASN A 177 7.22 21.02 -11.92
N ILE A 178 7.80 20.02 -12.61
CA ILE A 178 8.63 18.97 -11.98
C ILE A 178 9.85 19.56 -11.22
N LYS A 179 10.29 20.75 -11.60
CA LYS A 179 11.42 21.44 -10.95
C LYS A 179 11.16 21.84 -9.49
N HIS A 180 9.90 21.96 -9.07
CA HIS A 180 9.57 22.49 -7.74
C HIS A 180 9.70 21.45 -6.62
N CYS A 181 9.29 20.21 -6.88
CA CYS A 181 9.52 19.11 -5.94
C CYS A 181 11.00 18.72 -5.81
N LYS A 182 11.80 18.94 -6.85
CA LYS A 182 13.24 18.64 -6.84
C LYS A 182 14.05 19.49 -5.88
N ARG A 183 13.61 20.72 -5.55
CA ARG A 183 14.39 21.66 -4.70
C ARG A 183 14.34 21.35 -3.19
N LYS A 184 13.32 20.63 -2.70
CA LYS A 184 13.26 20.17 -1.31
C LYS A 184 13.60 18.67 -1.15
N ALA A 185 13.88 18.00 -2.26
CA ALA A 185 14.02 16.55 -2.35
C ALA A 185 15.47 16.06 -2.43
N ASN A 186 16.41 16.75 -1.83
CA ASN A 186 17.66 16.05 -1.48
C ASN A 186 17.40 14.88 -0.49
N GLU A 187 16.17 14.75 0.02
CA GLU A 187 15.80 13.69 0.95
C GLU A 187 14.54 12.90 0.55
N THR A 188 13.70 13.38 -0.40
CA THR A 188 12.47 12.65 -0.76
C THR A 188 12.10 12.86 -2.21
N ILE A 189 12.42 11.90 -3.04
CA ILE A 189 12.19 11.97 -4.49
C ILE A 189 10.71 11.67 -4.77
N CYS A 190 9.93 12.70 -5.18
CA CYS A 190 8.73 12.47 -5.99
C CYS A 190 9.22 12.02 -7.38
N ARG A 191 9.40 10.72 -7.60
CA ARG A 191 9.62 10.15 -8.94
C ARG A 191 8.28 9.64 -9.47
N TYR A 192 7.97 10.08 -10.68
CA TYR A 192 6.90 9.56 -11.54
C TYR A 192 7.38 8.32 -12.27
#